data_cc20fd6218e28c3bf9169cf05fbb3c8e
#
_entry.id   cc20fd6218e28c3bf9169cf05fbb3c8e
#
_cell.length_a   1.000
_cell.length_b   1.000
_cell.length_c   1.000
_cell.angle_alpha   90.00
_cell.angle_beta   90.00
_cell.angle_gamma   90.00
#
_symmetry.space_group_name_H-M   'P 1'
#
loop_
_entity.id
_entity.type
_entity.pdbx_description
1 polymer ?
#
loop_
_entity_poly.entity_id
_entity_poly.type
_entity_poly.pdbx_seq_one_letter_code
_entity_poly.pdbx_strand_id
1 'polypeptide(L)'
;RGGLRYQKLKAKAESSNHLIPIQLVVNKAEGDFVWDLDGNKYIDFQNGWATNPLGNCHPEIIDAVHAAHKRYGYHWEHPLRFELAEKLADIMPGKQLPRFSFEVSGTEAAEAAVHLALCYKQRRHIISFTSSYHGEGLGTKVISAYSSDNNLYMEAWAGGVIKAPYPYSDGIPAGMTEDP
;
A
#
# COMPACT_ATOMS: atom_id res chain seq x y z
N ARG A 1 -14.79 -1.26 -28.74
CA ARG A 1 -15.83 -2.33 -28.68
C ARG A 1 -15.41 -3.47 -27.73
N GLY A 2 -14.16 -3.85 -27.67
CA GLY A 2 -13.64 -4.84 -26.71
C GLY A 2 -13.76 -4.41 -25.25
N GLY A 3 -13.47 -3.16 -24.94
CA GLY A 3 -13.59 -2.58 -23.60
C GLY A 3 -15.00 -2.68 -23.03
N LEU A 4 -16.03 -2.43 -23.84
CA LEU A 4 -17.44 -2.51 -23.41
C LEU A 4 -17.87 -3.93 -23.01
N ARG A 5 -17.34 -4.97 -23.67
CA ARG A 5 -17.63 -6.36 -23.32
C ARG A 5 -17.04 -6.72 -21.96
N TYR A 6 -15.79 -6.34 -21.71
CA TYR A 6 -15.13 -6.59 -20.42
C TYR A 6 -15.72 -5.76 -19.29
N GLN A 7 -16.10 -4.51 -19.53
CA GLN A 7 -16.83 -3.70 -18.55
C GLN A 7 -18.14 -4.36 -18.12
N LYS A 8 -18.89 -4.93 -19.07
CA LYS A 8 -20.12 -5.68 -18.75
C LYS A 8 -19.84 -6.97 -17.97
N LEU A 9 -18.72 -7.66 -18.25
CA LEU A 9 -18.32 -8.83 -17.50
C LEU A 9 -17.86 -8.46 -16.08
N LYS A 10 -17.09 -7.38 -15.96
CA LYS A 10 -16.65 -6.83 -14.67
C LYS A 10 -17.85 -6.45 -13.80
N ALA A 11 -18.81 -5.72 -14.34
CA ALA A 11 -20.03 -5.34 -13.62
C ALA A 11 -20.88 -6.53 -13.15
N LYS A 12 -20.72 -7.71 -13.77
CA LYS A 12 -21.42 -8.93 -13.34
C LYS A 12 -20.63 -9.79 -12.35
N ALA A 13 -19.31 -9.72 -12.39
CA ALA A 13 -18.42 -10.64 -11.68
C ALA A 13 -17.78 -10.02 -10.42
N GLU A 14 -17.66 -8.70 -10.37
CA GLU A 14 -17.04 -8.00 -9.23
C GLU A 14 -18.08 -7.24 -8.41
N SER A 15 -18.01 -7.36 -7.11
CA SER A 15 -18.71 -6.43 -6.22
C SER A 15 -18.09 -5.03 -6.38
N SER A 16 -18.91 -4.05 -6.64
CA SER A 16 -18.55 -2.70 -7.09
C SER A 16 -17.95 -1.79 -6.03
N ASN A 17 -17.13 -2.29 -5.12
CA ASN A 17 -16.54 -1.46 -4.07
C ASN A 17 -15.33 -0.62 -4.51
N HIS A 18 -14.97 -0.64 -5.79
CA HIS A 18 -13.89 0.20 -6.28
C HIS A 18 -14.45 1.47 -6.91
N LEU A 19 -14.32 2.55 -6.17
CA LEU A 19 -14.60 3.93 -6.57
C LEU A 19 -13.65 4.47 -7.65
N ILE A 20 -13.21 3.63 -8.59
CA ILE A 20 -12.42 4.10 -9.72
C ILE A 20 -13.41 4.57 -10.79
N PRO A 21 -13.54 5.89 -11.01
CA PRO A 21 -14.49 6.43 -11.97
C PRO A 21 -14.14 6.07 -13.42
N ILE A 22 -12.91 5.64 -13.66
CA ILE A 22 -12.43 5.23 -14.99
C ILE A 22 -12.34 3.72 -15.02
N GLN A 23 -13.24 3.10 -15.78
CA GLN A 23 -13.24 1.66 -16.03
C GLN A 23 -12.26 1.32 -17.16
N LEU A 24 -10.98 1.46 -16.91
CA LEU A 24 -9.93 1.07 -17.82
C LEU A 24 -9.64 -0.43 -17.66
N VAL A 25 -9.77 -1.19 -18.74
CA VAL A 25 -9.31 -2.58 -18.78
C VAL A 25 -8.00 -2.62 -19.54
N VAL A 26 -6.92 -2.85 -18.80
CA VAL A 26 -5.57 -2.87 -19.36
C VAL A 26 -5.33 -4.18 -20.12
N ASN A 27 -4.86 -4.07 -21.34
CA ASN A 27 -4.44 -5.17 -22.20
C ASN A 27 -2.91 -5.34 -22.21
N LYS A 28 -2.17 -4.22 -22.13
CA LYS A 28 -0.71 -4.20 -22.10
C LYS A 28 -0.24 -3.08 -21.16
N ALA A 29 0.85 -3.33 -20.44
CA ALA A 29 1.55 -2.33 -19.67
C ALA A 29 3.06 -2.44 -19.94
N GLU A 30 3.75 -1.30 -20.07
CA GLU A 30 5.18 -1.26 -20.33
C GLU A 30 5.75 0.11 -19.94
N GLY A 31 6.72 0.15 -19.05
CA GLY A 31 7.28 1.39 -18.52
C GLY A 31 6.20 2.29 -17.92
N ASP A 32 6.13 3.52 -18.38
CA ASP A 32 5.18 4.53 -17.91
C ASP A 32 3.84 4.50 -18.64
N PHE A 33 3.58 3.47 -19.43
CA PHE A 33 2.39 3.43 -20.30
C PHE A 33 1.57 2.17 -20.10
N VAL A 34 0.26 2.34 -20.28
CA VAL A 34 -0.71 1.25 -20.37
C VAL A 34 -1.55 1.39 -21.64
N TRP A 35 -2.03 0.27 -22.15
CA TRP A 35 -2.92 0.21 -23.30
C TRP A 35 -4.20 -0.53 -22.91
N ASP A 36 -5.33 0.00 -23.34
CA ASP A 36 -6.60 -0.67 -23.16
C ASP A 36 -6.82 -1.77 -24.21
N LEU A 37 -7.97 -2.43 -24.13
CA LEU A 37 -8.35 -3.49 -25.07
C LEU A 37 -8.66 -2.99 -26.49
N ASP A 38 -8.91 -1.70 -26.63
CA ASP A 38 -9.17 -1.06 -27.93
C ASP A 38 -7.87 -0.49 -28.54
N GLY A 39 -6.73 -0.63 -27.85
CA GLY A 39 -5.40 -0.21 -28.31
C GLY A 39 -5.07 1.25 -28.00
N ASN A 40 -5.89 1.96 -27.24
CA ASN A 40 -5.58 3.32 -26.85
C ASN A 40 -4.46 3.31 -25.79
N LYS A 41 -3.51 4.22 -25.96
CA LYS A 41 -2.34 4.38 -25.09
C LYS A 41 -2.58 5.48 -24.05
N TYR A 42 -2.26 5.20 -22.80
CA TYR A 42 -2.37 6.13 -21.67
C TYR A 42 -1.04 6.21 -20.92
N ILE A 43 -0.77 7.36 -20.30
CA ILE A 43 0.31 7.51 -19.32
C ILE A 43 -0.22 6.99 -17.99
N ASP A 44 0.52 6.12 -17.34
CA ASP A 44 0.17 5.55 -16.04
C ASP A 44 0.66 6.42 -14.88
N PHE A 45 -0.14 7.40 -14.49
CA PHE A 45 0.13 8.20 -13.31
C PHE A 45 -0.29 7.50 -11.99
N GLN A 46 -1.00 6.39 -12.06
CA GLN A 46 -1.36 5.63 -10.86
C GLN A 46 -0.19 4.81 -10.34
N ASN A 47 0.63 4.31 -11.25
CA ASN A 47 1.86 3.58 -10.95
C ASN A 47 1.68 2.47 -9.89
N GLY A 48 0.65 1.63 -10.07
CA GLY A 48 0.33 0.55 -9.14
C GLY A 48 0.05 1.04 -7.71
N TRP A 49 -0.70 2.13 -7.55
CA TRP A 49 -0.91 2.82 -6.26
C TRP A 49 0.40 3.31 -5.64
N ALA A 50 1.28 3.87 -6.47
CA ALA A 50 2.62 4.33 -6.11
C ALA A 50 3.57 3.23 -5.59
N THR A 51 3.32 1.97 -5.92
CA THR A 51 4.15 0.84 -5.50
C THR A 51 5.09 0.34 -6.60
N ASN A 52 5.03 0.90 -7.81
CA ASN A 52 5.78 0.45 -8.97
C ASN A 52 6.74 1.53 -9.53
N PRO A 53 7.71 2.01 -8.75
CA PRO A 53 8.54 3.16 -9.10
C PRO A 53 9.46 2.94 -10.32
N LEU A 54 9.67 1.69 -10.74
CA LEU A 54 10.52 1.35 -11.88
C LEU A 54 9.73 1.18 -13.20
N GLY A 55 8.41 1.44 -13.14
CA GLY A 55 7.53 1.29 -14.29
C GLY A 55 7.01 -0.14 -14.50
N ASN A 56 6.03 -0.24 -15.38
CA ASN A 56 5.35 -1.50 -15.64
C ASN A 56 6.24 -2.49 -16.39
N CYS A 57 6.19 -3.74 -15.98
CA CYS A 57 6.84 -4.88 -16.67
C CYS A 57 8.34 -4.67 -16.92
N HIS A 58 9.08 -4.10 -15.96
CA HIS A 58 10.53 -3.91 -16.08
C HIS A 58 11.22 -5.25 -16.34
N PRO A 59 11.94 -5.42 -17.46
CA PRO A 59 12.41 -6.73 -17.91
C PRO A 59 13.35 -7.40 -16.89
N GLU A 60 14.31 -6.68 -16.34
CA GLU A 60 15.24 -7.24 -15.35
C GLU A 60 14.54 -7.74 -14.09
N ILE A 61 13.46 -7.06 -13.66
CA ILE A 61 12.66 -7.50 -12.49
C ILE A 61 11.91 -8.77 -12.84
N ILE A 62 11.25 -8.82 -13.99
CA ILE A 62 10.50 -9.99 -14.45
C ILE A 62 11.43 -11.21 -14.55
N ASP A 63 12.59 -11.04 -15.15
CA ASP A 63 13.58 -12.12 -15.30
C ASP A 63 14.11 -12.59 -13.94
N ALA A 64 14.42 -11.68 -13.02
CA ALA A 64 14.88 -12.01 -11.69
C ALA A 64 13.79 -12.76 -10.87
N VAL A 65 12.54 -12.34 -10.95
CA VAL A 65 11.41 -13.00 -10.29
C VAL A 65 11.22 -14.41 -10.85
N HIS A 66 11.25 -14.58 -12.18
CA HIS A 66 11.14 -15.89 -12.82
C HIS A 66 12.31 -16.83 -12.42
N ALA A 67 13.53 -16.32 -12.40
CA ALA A 67 14.70 -17.08 -11.99
C ALA A 67 14.62 -17.52 -10.52
N ALA A 68 14.24 -16.61 -9.64
CA ALA A 68 14.08 -16.89 -8.22
C ALA A 68 12.96 -17.92 -7.98
N HIS A 69 11.82 -17.76 -8.63
CA HIS A 69 10.70 -18.69 -8.47
C HIS A 69 11.03 -20.11 -8.95
N LYS A 70 11.73 -20.26 -10.07
CA LYS A 70 12.20 -21.55 -10.56
C LYS A 70 13.19 -22.23 -9.62
N ARG A 71 14.00 -21.45 -8.90
CA ARG A 71 15.07 -21.98 -8.06
C ARG A 71 14.63 -22.31 -6.64
N TYR A 72 13.84 -21.42 -6.00
CA TYR A 72 13.59 -21.48 -4.56
C TYR A 72 12.18 -21.94 -4.19
N GLY A 73 11.25 -21.97 -5.11
CA GLY A 73 9.84 -22.23 -4.78
C GLY A 73 9.23 -21.10 -3.97
N TYR A 74 8.24 -21.43 -3.13
CA TYR A 74 7.39 -20.40 -2.54
C TYR A 74 7.47 -20.28 -0.99
N HIS A 75 7.72 -21.36 -0.27
CA HIS A 75 7.47 -21.37 1.18
C HIS A 75 8.70 -21.41 2.07
N TRP A 76 9.90 -21.50 1.50
CA TRP A 76 11.10 -21.70 2.28
C TRP A 76 11.95 -20.43 2.40
N GLU A 77 12.68 -20.32 3.50
CA GLU A 77 13.75 -19.33 3.61
C GLU A 77 14.79 -19.56 2.50
N HIS A 78 15.24 -18.49 1.87
CA HIS A 78 16.22 -18.56 0.80
C HIS A 78 17.18 -17.36 0.83
N PRO A 79 18.38 -17.48 0.23
CA PRO A 79 19.45 -16.48 0.34
C PRO A 79 19.03 -15.06 -0.03
N LEU A 80 18.21 -14.88 -1.06
CA LEU A 80 17.80 -13.54 -1.53
C LEU A 80 17.08 -12.72 -0.45
N ARG A 81 16.40 -13.37 0.49
CA ARG A 81 15.75 -12.68 1.61
C ARG A 81 16.77 -12.05 2.55
N PHE A 82 17.84 -12.76 2.84
CA PHE A 82 18.92 -12.26 3.69
C PHE A 82 19.73 -11.19 2.98
N GLU A 83 20.04 -11.38 1.71
CA GLU A 83 20.72 -10.39 0.87
C GLU A 83 19.92 -9.07 0.79
N LEU A 84 18.59 -9.16 0.66
CA LEU A 84 17.72 -7.99 0.69
C LEU A 84 17.78 -7.29 2.06
N ALA A 85 17.72 -8.05 3.16
CA ALA A 85 17.81 -7.49 4.50
C ALA A 85 19.14 -6.77 4.75
N GLU A 86 20.26 -7.34 4.29
CA GLU A 86 21.58 -6.70 4.36
C GLU A 86 21.62 -5.38 3.57
N LYS A 87 21.14 -5.39 2.32
CA LYS A 87 21.07 -4.17 1.50
C LYS A 87 20.20 -3.08 2.13
N LEU A 88 19.05 -3.46 2.69
CA LEU A 88 18.18 -2.53 3.39
C LEU A 88 18.86 -1.95 4.63
N ALA A 89 19.54 -2.79 5.43
CA ALA A 89 20.27 -2.32 6.60
C ALA A 89 21.37 -1.32 6.24
N ASP A 90 22.05 -1.52 5.13
CA ASP A 90 23.11 -0.63 4.66
C ASP A 90 22.60 0.75 4.22
N ILE A 91 21.42 0.84 3.63
CA ILE A 91 20.83 2.10 3.17
C ILE A 91 20.01 2.82 4.23
N MET A 92 19.69 2.16 5.35
CA MET A 92 18.93 2.79 6.44
C MET A 92 19.72 3.96 7.06
N PRO A 93 19.06 5.09 7.33
CA PRO A 93 19.69 6.23 7.97
C PRO A 93 20.35 5.83 9.30
N GLY A 94 21.64 6.16 9.44
CA GLY A 94 22.42 5.85 10.63
C GLY A 94 22.66 4.36 10.89
N LYS A 95 22.25 3.47 10.00
CA LYS A 95 22.38 2.00 10.13
C LYS A 95 21.81 1.43 11.43
N GLN A 96 20.80 2.09 11.99
CA GLN A 96 20.24 1.75 13.31
C GLN A 96 19.14 0.68 13.25
N LEU A 97 18.66 0.32 12.06
CA LEU A 97 17.59 -0.65 11.86
C LEU A 97 18.13 -1.89 11.12
N PRO A 98 18.79 -2.84 11.84
CA PRO A 98 19.44 -3.97 11.20
C PRO A 98 18.51 -5.17 10.96
N ARG A 99 17.24 -5.09 11.38
CA ARG A 99 16.29 -6.21 11.32
C ARG A 99 15.06 -5.81 10.53
N PHE A 100 14.63 -6.72 9.65
CA PHE A 100 13.49 -6.51 8.76
C PHE A 100 12.53 -7.68 8.85
N SER A 101 11.24 -7.37 8.86
CA SER A 101 10.15 -8.30 8.56
C SER A 101 9.66 -8.03 7.15
N PHE A 102 9.35 -9.07 6.40
CA PHE A 102 8.86 -8.98 5.04
C PHE A 102 7.45 -9.57 4.98
N GLU A 103 6.52 -8.74 4.56
CA GLU A 103 5.11 -9.07 4.45
C GLU A 103 4.67 -9.05 2.98
N VAL A 104 3.53 -9.63 2.66
CA VAL A 104 3.06 -9.73 1.26
C VAL A 104 2.39 -8.44 0.77
N SER A 105 2.09 -7.50 1.66
CA SER A 105 1.50 -6.21 1.30
C SER A 105 1.87 -5.11 2.30
N GLY A 106 1.73 -3.85 1.88
CA GLY A 106 1.88 -2.71 2.79
C GLY A 106 0.87 -2.72 3.94
N THR A 107 -0.33 -3.23 3.71
CA THR A 107 -1.34 -3.43 4.75
C THR A 107 -0.83 -4.36 5.85
N GLU A 108 -0.32 -5.53 5.49
CA GLU A 108 0.21 -6.49 6.45
C GLU A 108 1.46 -5.99 7.15
N ALA A 109 2.34 -5.31 6.43
CA ALA A 109 3.51 -4.68 7.03
C ALA A 109 3.13 -3.63 8.08
N ALA A 110 2.11 -2.81 7.81
CA ALA A 110 1.59 -1.85 8.76
C ALA A 110 0.92 -2.52 9.97
N GLU A 111 0.14 -3.59 9.76
CA GLU A 111 -0.46 -4.37 10.85
C GLU A 111 0.60 -5.05 11.72
N ALA A 112 1.63 -5.63 11.12
CA ALA A 112 2.75 -6.23 11.84
C ALA A 112 3.51 -5.19 12.69
N ALA A 113 3.74 -3.99 12.15
CA ALA A 113 4.38 -2.90 12.87
C ALA A 113 3.55 -2.42 14.06
N VAL A 114 2.24 -2.26 13.87
CA VAL A 114 1.31 -1.89 14.95
C VAL A 114 1.29 -2.95 16.04
N HIS A 115 1.15 -4.22 15.64
CA HIS A 115 1.16 -5.34 16.59
C HIS A 115 2.46 -5.39 17.40
N LEU A 116 3.60 -5.27 16.73
CA LEU A 116 4.90 -5.23 17.38
C LEU A 116 5.01 -4.07 18.39
N ALA A 117 4.56 -2.88 18.00
CA ALA A 117 4.60 -1.69 18.86
C ALA A 117 3.72 -1.86 20.10
N LEU A 118 2.50 -2.37 19.95
CA LEU A 118 1.59 -2.65 21.06
C LEU A 118 2.16 -3.69 22.03
N CYS A 119 2.69 -4.79 21.51
CA CYS A 119 3.29 -5.84 22.32
C CYS A 119 4.55 -5.35 23.07
N TYR A 120 5.42 -4.62 22.38
CA TYR A 120 6.66 -4.13 22.96
C TYR A 120 6.43 -3.05 24.04
N LYS A 121 5.53 -2.09 23.77
CA LYS A 121 5.25 -0.98 24.68
C LYS A 121 4.19 -1.32 25.74
N GLN A 122 3.42 -2.39 25.55
CA GLN A 122 2.28 -2.76 26.40
C GLN A 122 1.30 -1.58 26.61
N ARG A 123 1.13 -0.77 25.56
CA ARG A 123 0.23 0.39 25.51
C ARG A 123 -1.02 0.04 24.72
N ARG A 124 -2.17 0.61 25.15
CA ARG A 124 -3.47 0.34 24.53
C ARG A 124 -3.87 1.36 23.48
N HIS A 125 -3.17 2.47 23.40
CA HIS A 125 -3.54 3.58 22.54
C HIS A 125 -2.52 3.77 21.43
N ILE A 126 -3.04 4.09 20.24
CA ILE A 126 -2.30 4.44 19.05
C ILE A 126 -2.72 5.83 18.64
N ILE A 127 -1.78 6.68 18.30
CA ILE A 127 -2.04 7.97 17.68
C ILE A 127 -1.83 7.81 16.19
N SER A 128 -2.82 8.19 15.39
CA SER A 128 -2.71 8.27 13.93
C SER A 128 -3.18 9.63 13.44
N PHE A 129 -2.67 10.06 12.29
CA PHE A 129 -3.02 11.37 11.76
C PHE A 129 -4.28 11.31 10.89
N THR A 130 -5.05 12.40 10.90
CA THR A 130 -6.14 12.59 9.95
C THR A 130 -5.58 12.62 8.52
N SER A 131 -6.39 12.19 7.55
CA SER A 131 -5.99 12.08 6.13
C SER A 131 -4.85 11.10 5.84
N SER A 132 -4.49 10.23 6.78
CA SER A 132 -3.46 9.20 6.59
C SER A 132 -4.04 7.94 5.96
N TYR A 133 -3.19 7.21 5.24
CA TYR A 133 -3.48 5.89 4.71
C TYR A 133 -2.45 4.86 5.20
N HIS A 134 -2.93 3.76 5.77
CA HIS A 134 -2.08 2.70 6.30
C HIS A 134 -2.47 1.30 5.78
N GLY A 135 -3.51 1.20 4.97
CA GLY A 135 -3.98 -0.06 4.41
C GLY A 135 -5.47 -0.28 4.56
N GLU A 136 -5.95 -1.40 4.03
CA GLU A 136 -7.36 -1.77 3.97
C GLU A 136 -7.71 -2.98 4.86
N GLY A 137 -6.79 -3.48 5.67
CA GLY A 137 -7.06 -4.49 6.69
C GLY A 137 -7.86 -3.94 7.87
N LEU A 138 -8.45 -4.77 8.71
CA LEU A 138 -9.29 -4.31 9.81
C LEU A 138 -8.54 -3.36 10.76
N GLY A 139 -7.33 -3.70 11.16
CA GLY A 139 -6.52 -2.86 12.04
C GLY A 139 -5.99 -1.61 11.33
N THR A 140 -5.48 -1.76 10.13
CA THR A 140 -4.96 -0.63 9.35
C THR A 140 -6.04 0.32 8.86
N LYS A 141 -7.25 -0.17 8.59
CA LYS A 141 -8.41 0.66 8.24
C LYS A 141 -8.77 1.61 9.36
N VAL A 142 -8.76 1.12 10.59
CA VAL A 142 -9.07 1.91 11.78
C VAL A 142 -8.08 3.04 12.02
N ILE A 143 -6.79 2.78 11.78
CA ILE A 143 -5.76 3.81 11.90
C ILE A 143 -5.65 4.71 10.66
N SER A 144 -6.22 4.32 9.53
CA SER A 144 -6.38 5.18 8.35
C SER A 144 -7.49 6.23 8.55
N ALA A 145 -7.40 7.36 7.87
CA ALA A 145 -8.39 8.44 7.95
C ALA A 145 -8.48 9.23 6.63
N TYR A 146 -8.31 8.56 5.51
CA TYR A 146 -8.36 9.20 4.19
C TYR A 146 -9.78 9.40 3.64
N SER A 147 -10.79 8.72 4.21
CA SER A 147 -12.19 8.87 3.83
C SER A 147 -13.08 8.84 5.07
N SER A 148 -13.92 9.85 5.23
CA SER A 148 -14.88 9.95 6.33
C SER A 148 -15.94 8.85 6.30
N ASP A 149 -16.37 8.44 5.12
CA ASP A 149 -17.52 7.55 4.94
C ASP A 149 -17.25 6.09 5.34
N ASN A 150 -15.98 5.69 5.29
CA ASN A 150 -15.58 4.31 5.62
C ASN A 150 -15.30 4.10 7.12
N ASN A 151 -15.17 5.15 7.90
CA ASN A 151 -14.80 5.05 9.32
C ASN A 151 -16.01 4.89 10.25
N LEU A 152 -17.20 5.31 9.85
CA LEU A 152 -18.42 5.26 10.67
C LEU A 152 -18.76 3.82 11.15
N TYR A 153 -18.52 2.82 10.33
CA TYR A 153 -18.81 1.41 10.66
C TYR A 153 -17.66 0.70 11.37
N MET A 154 -16.50 1.36 11.47
CA MET A 154 -15.29 0.78 12.06
C MET A 154 -15.04 1.26 13.49
N GLU A 155 -15.90 2.14 14.03
CA GLU A 155 -15.74 2.67 15.39
C GLU A 155 -15.69 1.60 16.47
N ALA A 156 -16.42 0.50 16.30
CA ALA A 156 -16.38 -0.64 17.22
C ALA A 156 -14.99 -1.29 17.32
N TRP A 157 -14.17 -1.15 16.29
CA TRP A 157 -12.80 -1.66 16.21
C TRP A 157 -11.76 -0.60 16.56
N ALA A 158 -12.17 0.68 16.62
CA ALA A 158 -11.31 1.84 16.87
C ALA A 158 -10.94 2.02 18.34
N GLY A 159 -11.36 1.13 19.22
CA GLY A 159 -11.08 1.22 20.65
C GLY A 159 -9.58 1.39 20.94
N GLY A 160 -9.17 2.62 21.27
CA GLY A 160 -7.77 2.93 21.53
C GLY A 160 -7.05 3.68 20.41
N VAL A 161 -7.71 4.02 19.31
CA VAL A 161 -7.12 4.88 18.27
C VAL A 161 -7.50 6.34 18.50
N ILE A 162 -6.51 7.19 18.61
CA ILE A 162 -6.65 8.64 18.77
C ILE A 162 -6.23 9.31 17.46
N LYS A 163 -7.14 10.09 16.87
CA LYS A 163 -6.85 10.84 15.65
C LYS A 163 -6.29 12.22 16.01
N ALA A 164 -5.09 12.51 15.52
CA ALA A 164 -4.49 13.83 15.61
C ALA A 164 -4.54 14.53 14.25
N PRO A 165 -4.70 15.84 14.20
CA PRO A 165 -4.57 16.59 12.95
C PRO A 165 -3.14 16.45 12.42
N TYR A 166 -3.01 16.33 11.08
CA TYR A 166 -1.69 16.38 10.47
C TYR A 166 -1.15 17.82 10.51
N PRO A 167 0.10 18.04 10.87
CA PRO A 167 0.65 19.40 11.03
C PRO A 167 0.94 20.05 9.66
N TYR A 168 -0.13 20.49 8.99
CA TYR A 168 0.01 21.33 7.81
C TYR A 168 0.09 22.80 8.22
N SER A 169 1.03 23.55 7.66
CA SER A 169 1.15 25.00 7.89
C SER A 169 -0.11 25.76 7.53
N ASP A 170 -0.85 25.31 6.50
CA ASP A 170 -2.02 26.00 5.95
C ASP A 170 -3.35 25.52 6.55
N GLY A 171 -3.33 24.60 7.49
CA GLY A 171 -4.53 23.95 8.02
C GLY A 171 -4.49 23.64 9.50
N ILE A 172 -3.75 24.39 10.27
CA ILE A 172 -3.74 24.23 11.74
C ILE A 172 -5.12 24.58 12.27
N PRO A 173 -5.81 23.65 12.96
CA PRO A 173 -7.12 23.95 13.55
C PRO A 173 -7.04 25.15 14.48
N ALA A 174 -8.09 25.97 14.46
CA ALA A 174 -8.18 27.14 15.32
C ALA A 174 -7.94 26.74 16.80
N GLY A 175 -6.91 27.31 17.43
CA GLY A 175 -6.52 27.00 18.79
C GLY A 175 -5.27 26.12 18.97
N MET A 176 -4.68 25.62 17.87
CA MET A 176 -3.33 25.06 17.89
C MET A 176 -2.33 26.10 17.41
N THR A 177 -1.23 26.25 18.12
CA THR A 177 -0.13 27.14 17.72
C THR A 177 0.94 26.35 16.97
N GLU A 178 1.74 27.02 16.13
CA GLU A 178 2.88 26.42 15.43
C GLU A 178 4.06 26.09 16.37
N ASP A 179 4.01 26.57 17.60
CA ASP A 179 5.06 26.30 18.59
C ASP A 179 4.82 24.98 19.33
N PRO A 180 5.87 24.13 19.48
CA PRO A 180 5.81 22.89 20.22
C PRO A 180 5.65 23.07 21.73
#